data_e304ed460dbb5394e0e0bcccb110f9dc
#
_entry.id   e304ed460dbb5394e0e0bcccb110f9dc
#
_cell.length_a   1.000
_cell.length_b   1.000
_cell.length_c   1.000
_cell.angle_alpha   90.00
_cell.angle_beta   90.00
_cell.angle_gamma   90.00
#
_symmetry.space_group_name_H-M   'P 1'
#
loop_
_entity.id
_entity.type
_entity.pdbx_description
1 polymer ?
#
loop_
_entity_poly.entity_id
_entity_poly.type
_entity_poly.pdbx_seq_one_letter_code
_entity_poly.pdbx_strand_id
1 'polypeptide(L)'
;MDGTQFVTARGWEDLSNLLNTYESLGLQADEELIRQYIQHQKIAEDFSAYLDLYYKYRDDYGVEDILAGQAKPAAFARLLQAPFDEKLSLVSLILSGLETRFSASRRADAAADSCYAFLRETKKAFAEMPAELAQEPNCWAQLFDQMTADYEAETQKKRTAGLLDKPTLEARLQTAKTLRSWEKELLRAAAPDGDAAFKVLRTQFGTLSDARDTAQQTASAALEAAFDFMEQAFAESQEMVVFVTELTLSPAAHAFIAENGCERYFQYNKDLLLDHRKAALNQELEAEQRRHGML
;
A
#
# COMPACT_ATOMS: atom_id res chain seq x y z
N MET A 1 41.71 -12.53 -9.73
CA MET A 1 40.49 -12.45 -10.54
C MET A 1 39.53 -11.51 -9.80
N ASP A 2 39.52 -10.26 -10.18
CA ASP A 2 38.59 -9.28 -9.62
C ASP A 2 37.23 -9.56 -10.26
N GLY A 3 36.44 -10.46 -9.62
CA GLY A 3 35.09 -10.67 -10.01
C GLY A 3 34.28 -9.41 -9.69
N THR A 4 33.69 -8.80 -10.71
CA THR A 4 32.80 -7.66 -10.53
C THR A 4 31.64 -8.09 -9.64
N GLN A 5 31.68 -7.72 -8.36
CA GLN A 5 30.57 -7.96 -7.43
C GLN A 5 29.46 -6.96 -7.76
N PHE A 6 28.27 -7.45 -8.07
CA PHE A 6 27.09 -6.62 -8.27
C PHE A 6 25.93 -7.17 -7.45
N VAL A 7 25.09 -6.29 -7.00
CA VAL A 7 23.91 -6.64 -6.24
C VAL A 7 22.83 -7.11 -7.20
N THR A 8 22.30 -8.31 -6.97
CA THR A 8 21.23 -8.87 -7.81
C THR A 8 19.88 -8.31 -7.39
N ALA A 9 18.91 -8.26 -8.31
CA ALA A 9 17.53 -7.89 -8.00
C ALA A 9 16.94 -8.78 -6.88
N ARG A 10 17.27 -10.07 -6.87
CA ARG A 10 16.87 -11.00 -5.82
C ARG A 10 17.47 -10.65 -4.46
N GLY A 11 18.74 -10.25 -4.42
CA GLY A 11 19.38 -9.82 -3.17
C GLY A 11 18.69 -8.60 -2.56
N TRP A 12 18.26 -7.66 -3.39
CA TRP A 12 17.48 -6.51 -2.96
C TRP A 12 16.07 -6.90 -2.47
N GLU A 13 15.40 -7.82 -3.16
CA GLU A 13 14.09 -8.32 -2.75
C GLU A 13 14.15 -9.05 -1.40
N ASP A 14 15.13 -9.94 -1.24
CA ASP A 14 15.34 -10.69 0.01
C ASP A 14 15.66 -9.74 1.17
N LEU A 15 16.53 -8.73 0.95
CA LEU A 15 16.83 -7.69 1.94
C LEU A 15 15.59 -6.87 2.29
N SER A 16 14.80 -6.44 1.31
CA SER A 16 13.57 -5.69 1.53
C SER A 16 12.56 -6.47 2.39
N ASN A 17 12.38 -7.77 2.13
CA ASN A 17 11.52 -8.63 2.93
C ASN A 17 12.03 -8.77 4.38
N LEU A 18 13.35 -8.85 4.55
CA LEU A 18 13.96 -8.90 5.88
C LEU A 18 13.77 -7.59 6.63
N LEU A 19 14.04 -6.43 6.01
CA LEU A 19 13.87 -5.12 6.62
C LEU A 19 12.42 -4.89 7.06
N ASN A 20 11.44 -5.24 6.23
CA ASN A 20 10.02 -5.19 6.59
C ASN A 20 9.71 -6.06 7.82
N THR A 21 10.34 -7.23 7.93
CA THR A 21 10.17 -8.11 9.09
C THR A 21 10.80 -7.50 10.33
N TYR A 22 12.01 -6.93 10.22
CA TYR A 22 12.69 -6.25 11.32
C TYR A 22 11.88 -5.05 11.82
N GLU A 23 11.36 -4.22 10.92
CA GLU A 23 10.49 -3.10 11.29
C GLU A 23 9.21 -3.57 12.02
N SER A 24 8.58 -4.65 11.55
CA SER A 24 7.40 -5.22 12.21
C SER A 24 7.67 -5.72 13.63
N LEU A 25 8.93 -6.06 13.93
CA LEU A 25 9.40 -6.50 15.24
C LEU A 25 10.01 -5.35 16.08
N GLY A 26 10.04 -4.12 15.54
CA GLY A 26 10.69 -2.98 16.20
C GLY A 26 12.22 -3.08 16.26
N LEU A 27 12.82 -3.86 15.36
CA LEU A 27 14.27 -4.05 15.26
C LEU A 27 14.83 -3.18 14.13
N GLN A 28 16.09 -2.78 14.23
CA GLN A 28 16.83 -2.11 13.16
C GLN A 28 17.89 -3.05 12.61
N ALA A 29 18.08 -3.00 11.30
CA ALA A 29 19.11 -3.76 10.61
C ALA A 29 20.44 -2.98 10.69
N ASP A 30 21.51 -3.66 11.05
CA ASP A 30 22.86 -3.10 11.03
C ASP A 30 23.57 -3.37 9.69
N GLU A 31 24.73 -2.75 9.52
CA GLU A 31 25.56 -2.91 8.31
C GLU A 31 25.99 -4.38 8.09
N GLU A 32 26.26 -5.13 9.16
CA GLU A 32 26.68 -6.53 9.04
C GLU A 32 25.57 -7.40 8.46
N LEU A 33 24.34 -7.17 8.87
CA LEU A 33 23.16 -7.84 8.32
C LEU A 33 22.95 -7.48 6.85
N ILE A 34 23.06 -6.19 6.50
CA ILE A 34 22.91 -5.70 5.13
C ILE A 34 23.96 -6.35 4.20
N ARG A 35 25.20 -6.49 4.66
CA ARG A 35 26.29 -7.13 3.90
C ARG A 35 26.02 -8.61 3.56
N GLN A 36 25.20 -9.30 4.33
CA GLN A 36 24.82 -10.69 4.01
C GLN A 36 24.00 -10.79 2.72
N TYR A 37 23.27 -9.73 2.37
CA TYR A 37 22.42 -9.66 1.17
C TYR A 37 23.08 -8.85 0.05
N ILE A 38 23.79 -7.79 0.40
CA ILE A 38 24.51 -6.90 -0.51
C ILE A 38 26.01 -7.18 -0.38
N GLN A 39 26.52 -8.09 -1.20
CA GLN A 39 27.92 -8.53 -1.13
C GLN A 39 28.94 -7.44 -1.54
N HIS A 40 28.49 -6.42 -2.30
CA HIS A 40 29.35 -5.30 -2.67
C HIS A 40 29.52 -4.34 -1.49
N GLN A 41 30.71 -4.35 -0.87
CA GLN A 41 31.01 -3.66 0.37
C GLN A 41 30.59 -2.19 0.36
N LYS A 42 31.03 -1.42 -0.64
CA LYS A 42 30.72 0.02 -0.72
C LYS A 42 29.20 0.29 -0.83
N ILE A 43 28.48 -0.54 -1.60
CA ILE A 43 27.01 -0.38 -1.73
C ILE A 43 26.34 -0.71 -0.41
N ALA A 44 26.80 -1.72 0.33
CA ALA A 44 26.26 -2.06 1.63
C ALA A 44 26.51 -0.96 2.67
N GLU A 45 27.72 -0.38 2.71
CA GLU A 45 28.07 0.77 3.55
C GLU A 45 27.19 2.00 3.23
N ASP A 46 27.09 2.38 1.94
CA ASP A 46 26.28 3.51 1.50
C ASP A 46 24.79 3.32 1.83
N PHE A 47 24.27 2.08 1.65
CA PHE A 47 22.89 1.75 1.96
C PHE A 47 22.62 1.72 3.46
N SER A 48 23.56 1.24 4.29
CA SER A 48 23.45 1.29 5.74
C SER A 48 23.40 2.73 6.25
N ALA A 49 24.30 3.57 5.77
CA ALA A 49 24.29 5.00 6.09
C ALA A 49 22.99 5.70 5.67
N TYR A 50 22.43 5.33 4.52
CA TYR A 50 21.14 5.82 4.08
C TYR A 50 20.01 5.38 5.03
N LEU A 51 19.99 4.12 5.46
CA LEU A 51 18.97 3.62 6.40
C LEU A 51 19.06 4.31 7.77
N ASP A 52 20.26 4.56 8.29
CA ASP A 52 20.46 5.28 9.54
C ASP A 52 19.87 6.71 9.45
N LEU A 53 20.12 7.40 8.33
CA LEU A 53 19.54 8.72 8.09
C LEU A 53 18.01 8.64 7.89
N TYR A 54 17.51 7.62 7.20
CA TYR A 54 16.09 7.37 7.01
C TYR A 54 15.35 7.24 8.34
N TYR A 55 15.84 6.37 9.25
CA TYR A 55 15.24 6.18 10.56
C TYR A 55 15.35 7.43 11.43
N LYS A 56 16.52 8.08 11.42
CA LYS A 56 16.73 9.33 12.15
C LYS A 56 15.77 10.43 11.69
N TYR A 57 15.65 10.67 10.40
CA TYR A 57 14.76 11.72 9.90
C TYR A 57 13.29 11.37 10.13
N ARG A 58 12.89 10.10 9.98
CA ARG A 58 11.54 9.63 10.29
C ARG A 58 11.13 10.00 11.71
N ASP A 59 12.00 9.73 12.68
CA ASP A 59 11.74 9.97 14.10
C ASP A 59 11.87 11.46 14.45
N ASP A 60 12.90 12.13 13.96
CA ASP A 60 13.19 13.55 14.22
C ASP A 60 12.08 14.49 13.70
N TYR A 61 11.49 14.17 12.57
CA TYR A 61 10.37 14.95 11.98
C TYR A 61 9.01 14.45 12.44
N GLY A 62 8.91 13.24 12.97
CA GLY A 62 7.65 12.63 13.37
C GLY A 62 6.73 12.41 12.17
N VAL A 63 7.19 11.67 11.15
CA VAL A 63 6.46 11.45 9.89
C VAL A 63 5.07 10.87 10.14
N GLU A 64 4.92 9.98 11.11
CA GLU A 64 3.61 9.45 11.49
C GLU A 64 2.67 10.53 12.06
N ASP A 65 3.21 11.45 12.87
CA ASP A 65 2.44 12.60 13.37
C ASP A 65 2.02 13.54 12.22
N ILE A 66 2.91 13.75 11.22
CA ILE A 66 2.58 14.52 10.01
C ILE A 66 1.42 13.88 9.26
N LEU A 67 1.49 12.58 8.99
CA LEU A 67 0.47 11.83 8.27
C LEU A 67 -0.84 11.66 9.07
N ALA A 68 -0.79 11.84 10.40
CA ALA A 68 -1.97 11.90 11.26
C ALA A 68 -2.56 13.32 11.38
N GLY A 69 -2.00 14.33 10.68
CA GLY A 69 -2.42 15.72 10.78
C GLY A 69 -2.01 16.41 12.10
N GLN A 70 -0.98 15.89 12.76
CA GLN A 70 -0.51 16.35 14.08
C GLN A 70 0.96 16.77 14.03
N ALA A 71 1.38 17.39 12.91
CA ALA A 71 2.74 17.87 12.73
C ALA A 71 3.15 18.84 13.85
N LYS A 72 4.31 18.58 14.47
CA LYS A 72 4.79 19.39 15.59
C LYS A 72 5.44 20.68 15.08
N PRO A 73 5.31 21.83 15.78
CA PRO A 73 6.00 23.08 15.42
C PRO A 73 7.52 22.92 15.31
N ALA A 74 8.12 21.99 16.07
CA ALA A 74 9.54 21.68 16.01
C ALA A 74 9.99 21.15 14.63
N ALA A 75 9.16 20.39 13.94
CA ALA A 75 9.44 19.89 12.59
C ALA A 75 9.59 21.06 11.61
N PHE A 76 8.68 22.03 11.63
CA PHE A 76 8.74 23.24 10.79
C PHE A 76 9.98 24.10 11.10
N ALA A 77 10.27 24.31 12.40
CA ALA A 77 11.44 25.07 12.82
C ALA A 77 12.75 24.45 12.33
N ARG A 78 12.84 23.12 12.34
CA ARG A 78 13.99 22.37 11.82
C ARG A 78 14.12 22.53 10.31
N LEU A 79 13.01 22.44 9.56
CA LEU A 79 13.01 22.56 8.11
C LEU A 79 13.51 23.92 7.60
N LEU A 80 13.32 24.98 8.37
CA LEU A 80 13.83 26.32 8.01
C LEU A 80 15.36 26.36 7.87
N GLN A 81 16.08 25.47 8.59
CA GLN A 81 17.54 25.41 8.59
C GLN A 81 18.07 24.16 7.86
N ALA A 82 17.18 23.26 7.45
CA ALA A 82 17.54 22.01 6.79
C ALA A 82 18.09 22.25 5.38
N PRO A 83 19.17 21.56 4.98
CA PRO A 83 19.65 21.57 3.60
C PRO A 83 18.63 20.89 2.69
N PHE A 84 18.78 21.12 1.39
CA PHE A 84 17.82 20.65 0.38
C PHE A 84 17.68 19.11 0.34
N ASP A 85 18.78 18.37 0.49
CA ASP A 85 18.80 16.91 0.54
C ASP A 85 18.05 16.34 1.76
N GLU A 86 18.14 16.98 2.95
CA GLU A 86 17.33 16.61 4.12
C GLU A 86 15.84 16.86 3.86
N LYS A 87 15.47 17.96 3.21
CA LYS A 87 14.09 18.25 2.83
C LYS A 87 13.53 17.23 1.86
N LEU A 88 14.30 16.85 0.82
CA LEU A 88 13.91 15.79 -0.10
C LEU A 88 13.79 14.42 0.57
N SER A 89 14.64 14.13 1.54
CA SER A 89 14.54 12.91 2.34
C SER A 89 13.23 12.86 3.12
N LEU A 90 12.81 13.99 3.70
CA LEU A 90 11.52 14.08 4.39
C LEU A 90 10.34 13.89 3.41
N VAL A 91 10.39 14.50 2.22
CA VAL A 91 9.37 14.29 1.17
C VAL A 91 9.27 12.81 0.81
N SER A 92 10.40 12.14 0.63
CA SER A 92 10.45 10.70 0.33
C SER A 92 9.86 9.85 1.48
N LEU A 93 10.10 10.23 2.74
CA LEU A 93 9.52 9.56 3.91
C LEU A 93 8.00 9.71 3.97
N ILE A 94 7.48 10.91 3.71
CA ILE A 94 6.04 11.17 3.64
C ILE A 94 5.40 10.33 2.53
N LEU A 95 6.01 10.30 1.33
CA LEU A 95 5.55 9.49 0.20
C LEU A 95 5.54 8.00 0.52
N SER A 96 6.58 7.48 1.17
CA SER A 96 6.65 6.08 1.61
C SER A 96 5.55 5.73 2.62
N GLY A 97 5.27 6.63 3.57
CA GLY A 97 4.18 6.47 4.52
C GLY A 97 2.79 6.49 3.85
N LEU A 98 2.58 7.32 2.82
CA LEU A 98 1.38 7.33 2.00
C LEU A 98 1.25 6.04 1.18
N GLU A 99 2.31 5.59 0.51
CA GLU A 99 2.35 4.36 -0.27
C GLU A 99 1.93 3.13 0.57
N THR A 100 2.40 3.07 1.81
CA THR A 100 2.01 2.02 2.76
C THR A 100 0.50 2.03 3.02
N ARG A 101 -0.10 3.21 3.21
CA ARG A 101 -1.54 3.36 3.46
C ARG A 101 -2.39 3.08 2.23
N PHE A 102 -1.98 3.54 1.04
CA PHE A 102 -2.65 3.23 -0.22
C PHE A 102 -2.63 1.73 -0.52
N SER A 103 -1.48 1.10 -0.30
CA SER A 103 -1.34 -0.35 -0.46
C SER A 103 -2.19 -1.13 0.55
N ALA A 104 -2.34 -0.63 1.79
CA ALA A 104 -3.22 -1.24 2.80
C ALA A 104 -4.69 -1.12 2.40
N SER A 105 -5.14 0.07 1.96
CA SER A 105 -6.49 0.29 1.45
C SER A 105 -6.81 -0.65 0.29
N ARG A 106 -5.95 -0.72 -0.72
CA ARG A 106 -6.15 -1.60 -1.87
C ARG A 106 -6.19 -3.09 -1.50
N ARG A 107 -5.36 -3.53 -0.52
CA ARG A 107 -5.43 -4.91 -0.02
C ARG A 107 -6.74 -5.19 0.70
N ALA A 108 -7.25 -4.22 1.46
CA ALA A 108 -8.54 -4.34 2.14
C ALA A 108 -9.70 -4.42 1.13
N ASP A 109 -9.69 -3.62 0.06
CA ASP A 109 -10.67 -3.68 -1.02
C ASP A 109 -10.65 -5.04 -1.72
N ALA A 110 -9.49 -5.51 -2.15
CA ALA A 110 -9.34 -6.81 -2.81
C ALA A 110 -9.81 -7.97 -1.92
N ALA A 111 -9.57 -7.91 -0.62
CA ALA A 111 -10.06 -8.90 0.34
C ALA A 111 -11.59 -8.85 0.48
N ALA A 112 -12.18 -7.65 0.58
CA ALA A 112 -13.62 -7.47 0.65
C ALA A 112 -14.32 -7.98 -0.61
N ASP A 113 -13.81 -7.64 -1.80
CA ASP A 113 -14.35 -8.11 -3.08
C ASP A 113 -14.30 -9.63 -3.22
N SER A 114 -13.17 -10.23 -2.86
CA SER A 114 -13.00 -11.68 -2.90
C SER A 114 -13.92 -12.40 -1.94
N CYS A 115 -14.07 -11.90 -0.71
CA CYS A 115 -15.00 -12.43 0.28
C CYS A 115 -16.46 -12.24 -0.16
N TYR A 116 -16.80 -11.09 -0.74
CA TYR A 116 -18.15 -10.84 -1.26
C TYR A 116 -18.50 -11.81 -2.39
N ALA A 117 -17.61 -12.02 -3.35
CA ALA A 117 -17.80 -12.98 -4.42
C ALA A 117 -18.01 -14.41 -3.87
N PHE A 118 -17.21 -14.80 -2.88
CA PHE A 118 -17.37 -16.10 -2.21
C PHE A 118 -18.72 -16.23 -1.50
N LEU A 119 -19.12 -15.22 -0.73
CA LEU A 119 -20.40 -15.21 -0.02
C LEU A 119 -21.62 -15.27 -0.96
N ARG A 120 -21.52 -14.66 -2.13
CA ARG A 120 -22.58 -14.75 -3.14
C ARG A 120 -22.81 -16.19 -3.60
N GLU A 121 -21.74 -16.94 -3.82
CA GLU A 121 -21.83 -18.37 -4.17
C GLU A 121 -22.27 -19.21 -2.96
N THR A 122 -21.77 -18.88 -1.75
CA THR A 122 -22.23 -19.53 -0.51
C THR A 122 -23.76 -19.38 -0.30
N LYS A 123 -24.31 -18.19 -0.54
CA LYS A 123 -25.75 -17.96 -0.42
C LYS A 123 -26.55 -18.86 -1.36
N LYS A 124 -26.10 -19.06 -2.59
CA LYS A 124 -26.73 -19.98 -3.54
C LYS A 124 -26.65 -21.42 -3.04
N ALA A 125 -25.46 -21.86 -2.63
CA ALA A 125 -25.23 -23.20 -2.13
C ALA A 125 -26.10 -23.51 -0.89
N PHE A 126 -26.26 -22.54 0.01
CA PHE A 126 -27.18 -22.68 1.15
C PHE A 126 -28.64 -22.81 0.73
N ALA A 127 -29.08 -22.04 -0.27
CA ALA A 127 -30.44 -22.12 -0.78
C ALA A 127 -30.75 -23.44 -1.54
N GLU A 128 -29.73 -24.04 -2.13
CA GLU A 128 -29.81 -25.28 -2.92
C GLU A 128 -29.56 -26.54 -2.07
N MET A 129 -29.30 -26.41 -0.75
CA MET A 129 -29.03 -27.54 0.13
C MET A 129 -30.26 -28.48 0.22
N PRO A 130 -30.07 -29.80 -0.03
CA PRO A 130 -31.15 -30.80 0.12
C PRO A 130 -31.70 -30.82 1.53
N ALA A 131 -33.06 -30.91 1.64
CA ALA A 131 -33.77 -30.88 2.93
C ALA A 131 -33.30 -31.98 3.91
N GLU A 132 -32.85 -33.11 3.38
CA GLU A 132 -32.35 -34.23 4.16
C GLU A 132 -31.01 -33.86 4.85
N LEU A 133 -30.09 -33.21 4.12
CA LEU A 133 -28.79 -32.76 4.66
C LEU A 133 -28.94 -31.56 5.58
N ALA A 134 -29.94 -30.71 5.35
CA ALA A 134 -30.20 -29.54 6.18
C ALA A 134 -30.64 -29.88 7.64
N GLN A 135 -30.98 -31.17 7.88
CA GLN A 135 -31.33 -31.66 9.24
C GLN A 135 -30.11 -32.17 10.02
N GLU A 136 -28.96 -32.35 9.34
CA GLU A 136 -27.74 -32.79 10.01
C GLU A 136 -27.11 -31.68 10.88
N PRO A 137 -26.55 -32.04 12.05
CA PRO A 137 -25.89 -31.07 12.91
C PRO A 137 -24.73 -30.36 12.18
N ASN A 138 -24.67 -29.04 12.29
CA ASN A 138 -23.60 -28.22 11.69
C ASN A 138 -23.48 -28.31 10.16
N CYS A 139 -24.52 -28.78 9.46
CA CYS A 139 -24.50 -28.94 8.00
C CYS A 139 -24.08 -27.65 7.26
N TRP A 140 -24.52 -26.48 7.70
CA TRP A 140 -24.17 -25.19 7.11
C TRP A 140 -22.68 -24.86 7.27
N ALA A 141 -22.10 -25.16 8.43
CA ALA A 141 -20.68 -24.97 8.67
C ALA A 141 -19.84 -25.99 7.89
N GLN A 142 -20.28 -27.24 7.75
CA GLN A 142 -19.64 -28.26 6.96
C GLN A 142 -19.63 -27.90 5.46
N LEU A 143 -20.75 -27.40 4.94
CA LEU A 143 -20.83 -26.93 3.55
C LEU A 143 -19.88 -25.73 3.33
N PHE A 144 -19.85 -24.79 4.26
CA PHE A 144 -18.95 -23.63 4.19
C PHE A 144 -17.47 -24.04 4.26
N ASP A 145 -17.13 -25.02 5.13
CA ASP A 145 -15.79 -25.62 5.21
C ASP A 145 -15.39 -26.25 3.88
N GLN A 146 -16.28 -27.08 3.29
CA GLN A 146 -16.01 -27.70 1.99
C GLN A 146 -15.77 -26.64 0.90
N MET A 147 -16.60 -25.61 0.82
CA MET A 147 -16.41 -24.52 -0.14
C MET A 147 -15.08 -23.77 0.09
N THR A 148 -14.71 -23.56 1.35
CA THR A 148 -13.43 -22.93 1.70
C THR A 148 -12.24 -23.80 1.32
N ALA A 149 -12.35 -25.13 1.57
CA ALA A 149 -11.33 -26.09 1.15
C ALA A 149 -11.16 -26.13 -0.38
N ASP A 150 -12.25 -26.08 -1.13
CA ASP A 150 -12.24 -26.03 -2.58
C ASP A 150 -11.56 -24.74 -3.10
N TYR A 151 -11.83 -23.58 -2.45
CA TYR A 151 -11.17 -22.32 -2.76
C TYR A 151 -9.65 -22.37 -2.49
N GLU A 152 -9.23 -22.98 -1.37
CA GLU A 152 -7.82 -23.19 -1.03
C GLU A 152 -7.14 -24.12 -2.04
N ALA A 153 -7.79 -25.24 -2.39
CA ALA A 153 -7.29 -26.21 -3.38
C ALA A 153 -7.12 -25.58 -4.76
N GLU A 154 -8.10 -24.78 -5.20
CA GLU A 154 -8.02 -24.01 -6.45
C GLU A 154 -6.87 -23.00 -6.42
N THR A 155 -6.69 -22.29 -5.31
CA THR A 155 -5.60 -21.33 -5.11
C THR A 155 -4.25 -22.02 -5.21
N GLN A 156 -4.09 -23.17 -4.56
CA GLN A 156 -2.86 -23.95 -4.60
C GLN A 156 -2.58 -24.51 -6.02
N LYS A 157 -3.61 -24.97 -6.71
CA LYS A 157 -3.50 -25.45 -8.10
C LYS A 157 -3.02 -24.33 -9.04
N LYS A 158 -3.63 -23.13 -8.93
CA LYS A 158 -3.24 -21.96 -9.73
C LYS A 158 -1.81 -21.49 -9.39
N ARG A 159 -1.42 -21.53 -8.10
CA ARG A 159 -0.06 -21.23 -7.65
C ARG A 159 0.96 -22.17 -8.28
N THR A 160 0.72 -23.49 -8.22
CA THR A 160 1.62 -24.49 -8.77
C THR A 160 1.74 -24.41 -10.30
N ALA A 161 0.67 -24.00 -10.97
CA ALA A 161 0.65 -23.77 -12.41
C ALA A 161 1.28 -22.43 -12.83
N GLY A 162 1.73 -21.58 -11.90
CA GLY A 162 2.31 -20.27 -12.19
C GLY A 162 1.31 -19.25 -12.77
N LEU A 163 0.00 -19.45 -12.53
CA LEU A 163 -1.08 -18.61 -13.07
C LEU A 163 -1.44 -17.41 -12.20
N LEU A 164 -0.79 -17.27 -11.04
CA LEU A 164 -1.01 -16.18 -10.11
C LEU A 164 0.26 -15.36 -9.95
N ASP A 165 0.15 -14.05 -10.11
CA ASP A 165 1.19 -13.13 -9.67
C ASP A 165 1.23 -13.03 -8.13
N LYS A 166 2.31 -12.46 -7.59
CA LYS A 166 2.53 -12.38 -6.13
C LYS A 166 1.39 -11.64 -5.42
N PRO A 167 0.93 -10.44 -5.87
CA PRO A 167 -0.17 -9.73 -5.21
C PRO A 167 -1.48 -10.52 -5.20
N THR A 168 -1.84 -11.14 -6.32
CA THR A 168 -3.07 -11.95 -6.42
C THR A 168 -3.00 -13.18 -5.51
N LEU A 169 -1.84 -13.84 -5.44
CA LEU A 169 -1.64 -14.97 -4.54
C LEU A 169 -1.80 -14.56 -3.08
N GLU A 170 -1.16 -13.46 -2.67
CA GLU A 170 -1.28 -12.93 -1.30
C GLU A 170 -2.73 -12.58 -0.95
N ALA A 171 -3.46 -11.93 -1.85
CA ALA A 171 -4.88 -11.61 -1.67
C ALA A 171 -5.72 -12.89 -1.49
N ARG A 172 -5.51 -13.91 -2.31
CA ARG A 172 -6.24 -15.18 -2.20
C ARG A 172 -5.92 -15.94 -0.90
N LEU A 173 -4.67 -15.94 -0.47
CA LEU A 173 -4.27 -16.54 0.80
C LEU A 173 -4.88 -15.81 2.00
N GLN A 174 -4.92 -14.48 1.95
CA GLN A 174 -5.57 -13.68 2.99
C GLN A 174 -7.09 -13.92 3.02
N THR A 175 -7.73 -14.00 1.86
CA THR A 175 -9.15 -14.37 1.74
C THR A 175 -9.40 -15.74 2.37
N ALA A 176 -8.63 -16.77 2.04
CA ALA A 176 -8.76 -18.11 2.62
C ALA A 176 -8.64 -18.07 4.15
N LYS A 177 -7.66 -17.34 4.69
CA LYS A 177 -7.49 -17.15 6.13
C LYS A 177 -8.72 -16.49 6.78
N THR A 178 -9.30 -15.50 6.13
CA THR A 178 -10.52 -14.82 6.58
C THR A 178 -11.70 -15.78 6.60
N LEU A 179 -11.92 -16.53 5.51
CA LEU A 179 -12.99 -17.54 5.42
C LEU A 179 -12.86 -18.62 6.51
N ARG A 180 -11.63 -19.09 6.80
CA ARG A 180 -11.37 -20.02 7.91
C ARG A 180 -11.71 -19.43 9.30
N SER A 181 -11.56 -18.14 9.47
CA SER A 181 -12.02 -17.49 10.71
C SER A 181 -13.54 -17.46 10.82
N TRP A 182 -14.23 -17.20 9.72
CA TRP A 182 -15.71 -17.18 9.66
C TRP A 182 -16.34 -18.55 9.85
N GLU A 183 -15.69 -19.61 9.35
CA GLU A 183 -16.10 -20.99 9.62
C GLU A 183 -16.19 -21.28 11.12
N LYS A 184 -15.18 -20.85 11.89
CA LYS A 184 -15.18 -21.02 13.35
C LYS A 184 -16.36 -20.31 14.03
N GLU A 185 -16.69 -19.11 13.55
CA GLU A 185 -17.84 -18.36 14.08
C GLU A 185 -19.16 -19.03 13.67
N LEU A 186 -19.25 -19.59 12.47
CA LEU A 186 -20.43 -20.32 12.01
C LEU A 186 -20.64 -21.61 12.81
N LEU A 187 -19.57 -22.34 13.11
CA LEU A 187 -19.61 -23.51 14.01
C LEU A 187 -20.07 -23.15 15.42
N ARG A 188 -19.57 -22.05 15.99
CA ARG A 188 -19.98 -21.57 17.32
C ARG A 188 -21.44 -21.16 17.37
N ALA A 189 -21.93 -20.56 16.28
CA ALA A 189 -23.30 -20.08 16.21
C ALA A 189 -24.35 -21.23 16.16
N ALA A 190 -23.95 -22.44 15.73
CA ALA A 190 -24.83 -23.62 15.58
C ALA A 190 -26.16 -23.25 14.91
N ALA A 191 -26.09 -22.57 13.76
CA ALA A 191 -27.23 -21.96 13.11
C ALA A 191 -28.32 -23.02 12.77
N PRO A 192 -29.59 -22.78 13.06
CA PRO A 192 -30.65 -23.76 12.87
C PRO A 192 -31.07 -23.95 11.41
N ASP A 193 -30.83 -22.94 10.57
CA ASP A 193 -31.17 -22.94 9.15
C ASP A 193 -30.18 -22.11 8.32
N GLY A 194 -30.32 -22.18 7.01
CA GLY A 194 -29.42 -21.49 6.06
C GLY A 194 -29.50 -19.97 6.17
N ASP A 195 -30.63 -19.40 6.48
CA ASP A 195 -30.80 -17.95 6.64
C ASP A 195 -30.06 -17.45 7.89
N ALA A 196 -30.22 -18.18 9.01
CA ALA A 196 -29.48 -17.89 10.24
C ALA A 196 -27.98 -18.06 10.05
N ALA A 197 -27.53 -19.11 9.35
CA ALA A 197 -26.14 -19.33 9.00
C ALA A 197 -25.58 -18.19 8.13
N PHE A 198 -26.32 -17.80 7.11
CA PHE A 198 -25.91 -16.69 6.24
C PHE A 198 -25.90 -15.34 6.98
N LYS A 199 -26.79 -15.14 7.94
CA LYS A 199 -26.79 -13.93 8.80
C LYS A 199 -25.51 -13.82 9.62
N VAL A 200 -24.98 -14.94 10.15
CA VAL A 200 -23.68 -14.95 10.84
C VAL A 200 -22.57 -14.50 9.88
N LEU A 201 -22.50 -15.10 8.69
CA LEU A 201 -21.49 -14.73 7.67
C LEU A 201 -21.60 -13.27 7.24
N ARG A 202 -22.84 -12.76 7.08
CA ARG A 202 -23.09 -11.36 6.77
C ARG A 202 -22.59 -10.42 7.86
N THR A 203 -22.71 -10.80 9.13
CA THR A 203 -22.16 -10.01 10.25
C THR A 203 -20.65 -9.96 10.19
N GLN A 204 -19.98 -11.09 9.92
CA GLN A 204 -18.54 -11.15 9.76
C GLN A 204 -18.06 -10.32 8.56
N PHE A 205 -18.79 -10.36 7.45
CA PHE A 205 -18.50 -9.52 6.28
C PHE A 205 -18.68 -8.03 6.60
N GLY A 206 -19.68 -7.66 7.42
CA GLY A 206 -19.85 -6.27 7.90
C GLY A 206 -18.59 -5.75 8.60
N THR A 207 -18.03 -6.54 9.52
CA THR A 207 -16.77 -6.18 10.20
C THR A 207 -15.59 -6.02 9.21
N LEU A 208 -15.51 -6.88 8.18
CA LEU A 208 -14.47 -6.75 7.14
C LEU A 208 -14.70 -5.47 6.31
N SER A 209 -15.95 -5.15 5.97
CA SER A 209 -16.31 -3.92 5.26
C SER A 209 -15.95 -2.66 6.06
N ASP A 210 -16.25 -2.65 7.37
CA ASP A 210 -15.91 -1.54 8.26
C ASP A 210 -14.38 -1.34 8.34
N ALA A 211 -13.61 -2.43 8.38
CA ALA A 211 -12.15 -2.37 8.37
C ALA A 211 -11.60 -1.82 7.03
N ARG A 212 -12.21 -2.19 5.90
CA ARG A 212 -11.91 -1.63 4.58
C ARG A 212 -12.18 -0.13 4.55
N ASP A 213 -13.37 0.30 4.99
CA ASP A 213 -13.76 1.71 5.00
C ASP A 213 -12.83 2.53 5.91
N THR A 214 -12.41 1.95 7.04
CA THR A 214 -11.43 2.57 7.94
C THR A 214 -10.06 2.72 7.27
N ALA A 215 -9.58 1.71 6.56
CA ALA A 215 -8.30 1.79 5.83
C ALA A 215 -8.34 2.86 4.74
N GLN A 216 -9.43 2.95 3.98
CA GLN A 216 -9.65 3.98 2.96
C GLN A 216 -9.68 5.39 3.57
N GLN A 217 -10.44 5.59 4.64
CA GLN A 217 -10.52 6.88 5.34
C GLN A 217 -9.17 7.30 5.91
N THR A 218 -8.42 6.35 6.49
CA THR A 218 -7.08 6.61 7.02
C THR A 218 -6.12 7.03 5.92
N ALA A 219 -6.17 6.40 4.75
CA ALA A 219 -5.34 6.76 3.62
C ALA A 219 -5.71 8.13 3.04
N SER A 220 -7.01 8.43 2.92
CA SER A 220 -7.49 9.75 2.47
C SER A 220 -7.09 10.87 3.43
N ALA A 221 -7.29 10.65 4.73
CA ALA A 221 -6.92 11.63 5.76
C ALA A 221 -5.40 11.88 5.79
N ALA A 222 -4.59 10.83 5.62
CA ALA A 222 -3.14 10.98 5.56
C ALA A 222 -2.68 11.75 4.30
N LEU A 223 -3.33 11.55 3.16
CA LEU A 223 -3.03 12.30 1.94
C LEU A 223 -3.34 13.79 2.11
N GLU A 224 -4.49 14.13 2.69
CA GLU A 224 -4.85 15.52 3.00
C GLU A 224 -3.88 16.13 4.01
N ALA A 225 -3.53 15.41 5.08
CA ALA A 225 -2.56 15.86 6.07
C ALA A 225 -1.16 16.08 5.48
N ALA A 226 -0.75 15.22 4.53
CA ALA A 226 0.49 15.40 3.80
C ALA A 226 0.46 16.69 2.96
N PHE A 227 -0.62 16.98 2.25
CA PHE A 227 -0.77 18.24 1.53
C PHE A 227 -0.77 19.45 2.49
N ASP A 228 -1.49 19.39 3.63
CA ASP A 228 -1.45 20.44 4.64
C ASP A 228 -0.02 20.74 5.10
N PHE A 229 0.74 19.69 5.39
CA PHE A 229 2.13 19.84 5.80
C PHE A 229 3.00 20.41 4.68
N MET A 230 2.88 19.87 3.45
CA MET A 230 3.66 20.30 2.29
C MET A 230 3.39 21.76 1.94
N GLU A 231 2.14 22.18 1.94
CA GLU A 231 1.75 23.60 1.70
C GLU A 231 2.30 24.53 2.76
N GLN A 232 2.22 24.14 4.04
CA GLN A 232 2.73 24.94 5.14
C GLN A 232 4.26 25.03 5.18
N ALA A 233 4.95 23.92 4.88
CA ALA A 233 6.39 23.82 4.97
C ALA A 233 7.12 24.34 3.73
N PHE A 234 6.56 24.11 2.55
CA PHE A 234 7.26 24.27 1.28
C PHE A 234 6.54 25.21 0.28
N ALA A 235 5.25 25.48 0.49
CA ALA A 235 4.46 26.32 -0.43
C ALA A 235 4.66 25.92 -1.90
N GLU A 236 5.01 26.86 -2.78
CA GLU A 236 5.25 26.63 -4.22
C GLU A 236 6.73 26.33 -4.53
N SER A 237 7.41 25.58 -3.68
CA SER A 237 8.82 25.25 -3.84
C SER A 237 9.06 24.02 -4.69
N GLN A 238 10.34 23.73 -4.97
CA GLN A 238 10.75 22.55 -5.73
C GLN A 238 10.38 21.25 -5.01
N GLU A 239 10.34 21.24 -3.68
CA GLU A 239 9.95 20.09 -2.87
C GLU A 239 8.48 19.71 -3.11
N MET A 240 7.58 20.68 -3.29
CA MET A 240 6.18 20.42 -3.66
C MET A 240 6.09 19.83 -5.06
N VAL A 241 6.87 20.33 -6.01
CA VAL A 241 6.93 19.75 -7.39
C VAL A 241 7.35 18.29 -7.34
N VAL A 242 8.39 17.96 -6.56
CA VAL A 242 8.83 16.58 -6.38
C VAL A 242 7.73 15.73 -5.76
N PHE A 243 7.09 16.20 -4.70
CA PHE A 243 6.01 15.49 -4.02
C PHE A 243 4.87 15.11 -4.98
N VAL A 244 4.34 16.07 -5.74
CA VAL A 244 3.23 15.83 -6.68
C VAL A 244 3.66 14.94 -7.85
N THR A 245 4.89 15.12 -8.34
CA THR A 245 5.44 14.29 -9.42
C THR A 245 5.56 12.83 -8.99
N GLU A 246 6.11 12.57 -7.81
CA GLU A 246 6.25 11.22 -7.27
C GLU A 246 4.88 10.56 -6.99
N LEU A 247 3.88 11.31 -6.50
CA LEU A 247 2.51 10.81 -6.40
C LEU A 247 1.94 10.39 -7.76
N THR A 248 2.26 11.15 -8.82
CA THR A 248 1.83 10.85 -10.19
C THR A 248 2.50 9.58 -10.74
N LEU A 249 3.77 9.36 -10.39
CA LEU A 249 4.55 8.21 -10.84
C LEU A 249 4.27 6.93 -10.04
N SER A 250 3.78 7.06 -8.80
CA SER A 250 3.43 5.90 -7.97
C SER A 250 2.13 5.23 -8.45
N PRO A 251 2.17 3.94 -8.87
CA PRO A 251 0.97 3.23 -9.30
C PRO A 251 -0.09 3.10 -8.19
N ALA A 252 0.33 2.98 -6.93
CA ALA A 252 -0.60 2.85 -5.81
C ALA A 252 -1.26 4.19 -5.48
N ALA A 253 -0.50 5.29 -5.47
CA ALA A 253 -1.05 6.64 -5.29
C ALA A 253 -2.00 6.99 -6.43
N HIS A 254 -1.61 6.75 -7.67
CA HIS A 254 -2.45 7.01 -8.83
C HIS A 254 -3.78 6.24 -8.78
N ALA A 255 -3.74 4.94 -8.49
CA ALA A 255 -4.95 4.11 -8.37
C ALA A 255 -5.85 4.62 -7.23
N PHE A 256 -5.27 4.88 -6.05
CA PHE A 256 -6.00 5.38 -4.90
C PHE A 256 -6.68 6.72 -5.17
N ILE A 257 -5.96 7.68 -5.75
CA ILE A 257 -6.47 9.03 -6.06
C ILE A 257 -7.55 8.96 -7.16
N ALA A 258 -7.39 8.08 -8.15
CA ALA A 258 -8.39 7.89 -9.21
C ALA A 258 -9.73 7.37 -8.65
N GLU A 259 -9.70 6.51 -7.64
CA GLU A 259 -10.90 5.92 -7.02
C GLU A 259 -11.53 6.83 -5.96
N ASN A 260 -10.70 7.51 -5.15
CA ASN A 260 -11.17 8.25 -3.98
C ASN A 260 -11.19 9.77 -4.17
N GLY A 261 -10.48 10.25 -5.19
CA GLY A 261 -10.30 11.68 -5.45
C GLY A 261 -9.28 12.32 -4.49
N CYS A 262 -8.72 13.44 -4.91
CA CYS A 262 -7.99 14.42 -4.10
C CYS A 262 -7.93 15.72 -4.91
N GLU A 263 -8.72 16.71 -4.53
CA GLU A 263 -8.85 17.96 -5.29
C GLU A 263 -7.51 18.70 -5.37
N ARG A 264 -6.75 18.75 -4.27
CA ARG A 264 -5.42 19.38 -4.21
C ARG A 264 -4.44 18.73 -5.20
N TYR A 265 -4.40 17.39 -5.24
CA TYR A 265 -3.55 16.69 -6.21
C TYR A 265 -3.88 17.11 -7.64
N PHE A 266 -5.15 17.13 -8.03
CA PHE A 266 -5.55 17.49 -9.39
C PHE A 266 -5.23 18.95 -9.71
N GLN A 267 -5.35 19.85 -8.75
CA GLN A 267 -4.98 21.25 -8.90
C GLN A 267 -3.48 21.40 -9.15
N TYR A 268 -2.63 20.86 -8.27
CA TYR A 268 -1.17 20.94 -8.42
C TYR A 268 -0.68 20.24 -9.69
N ASN A 269 -1.20 19.07 -10.01
CA ASN A 269 -0.82 18.33 -11.22
C ASN A 269 -1.19 19.11 -12.51
N LYS A 270 -2.34 19.78 -12.51
CA LYS A 270 -2.75 20.64 -13.62
C LYS A 270 -1.81 21.84 -13.78
N ASP A 271 -1.43 22.49 -12.68
CA ASP A 271 -0.56 23.65 -12.68
C ASP A 271 0.86 23.25 -13.17
N LEU A 272 1.39 22.12 -12.72
CA LEU A 272 2.65 21.56 -13.22
C LEU A 272 2.62 21.26 -14.73
N LEU A 273 1.54 20.68 -15.23
CA LEU A 273 1.37 20.42 -16.66
C LEU A 273 1.29 21.71 -17.48
N LEU A 274 0.66 22.76 -16.95
CA LEU A 274 0.59 24.07 -17.61
C LEU A 274 1.95 24.77 -17.65
N ASP A 275 2.73 24.68 -16.57
CA ASP A 275 4.06 25.28 -16.50
C ASP A 275 5.06 24.54 -17.41
N HIS A 276 5.01 23.20 -17.49
CA HIS A 276 5.77 22.45 -18.47
C HIS A 276 5.41 22.85 -19.92
N ARG A 277 4.13 23.07 -20.20
CA ARG A 277 3.67 23.48 -21.53
C ARG A 277 4.12 24.88 -21.89
N LYS A 278 4.09 25.82 -20.93
CA LYS A 278 4.63 27.18 -21.09
C LYS A 278 6.14 27.18 -21.32
N ALA A 279 6.89 26.38 -20.54
CA ALA A 279 8.33 26.25 -20.70
C ALA A 279 8.71 25.68 -22.07
N ALA A 280 8.01 24.64 -22.54
CA ALA A 280 8.20 24.07 -23.87
C ALA A 280 7.92 25.08 -25.00
N LEU A 281 6.80 25.82 -24.89
CA LEU A 281 6.45 26.88 -25.85
C LEU A 281 7.48 28.00 -25.86
N ASN A 282 8.00 28.42 -24.72
CA ASN A 282 9.04 29.44 -24.65
C ASN A 282 10.35 28.96 -25.29
N GLN A 283 10.73 27.71 -25.09
CA GLN A 283 11.90 27.12 -25.75
C GLN A 283 11.74 27.03 -27.28
N GLU A 284 10.56 26.68 -27.75
CA GLU A 284 10.25 26.67 -29.18
C GLU A 284 10.33 28.09 -29.77
N LEU A 285 9.75 29.08 -29.09
CA LEU A 285 9.82 30.48 -29.49
C LEU A 285 11.25 31.02 -29.54
N GLU A 286 12.06 30.72 -28.53
CA GLU A 286 13.47 31.11 -28.50
C GLU A 286 14.28 30.41 -29.64
N ALA A 287 13.99 29.15 -29.93
CA ALA A 287 14.60 28.43 -31.02
C ALA A 287 14.24 29.01 -32.39
N GLU A 288 12.98 29.42 -32.58
CA GLU A 288 12.55 30.12 -33.80
C GLU A 288 13.17 31.52 -33.93
N GLN A 289 13.21 32.29 -32.83
CA GLN A 289 13.88 33.61 -32.82
C GLN A 289 15.36 33.53 -33.19
N ARG A 290 16.09 32.50 -32.69
CA ARG A 290 17.46 32.23 -33.08
C ARG A 290 17.58 31.81 -34.56
N ARG A 291 16.63 31.05 -35.10
CA ARG A 291 16.62 30.68 -36.53
C ARG A 291 16.38 31.86 -37.46
N HIS A 292 15.61 32.86 -37.00
CA HIS A 292 15.28 34.06 -37.78
C HIS A 292 16.22 35.24 -37.50
N GLY A 293 17.29 35.05 -36.71
CA GLY A 293 18.32 36.09 -36.48
C GLY A 293 17.79 37.31 -35.69
N MET A 294 16.77 37.11 -34.85
CA MET A 294 16.18 38.17 -34.02
C MET A 294 16.80 38.25 -32.62
N LEU A 295 17.84 37.48 -32.36
CA LEU A 295 18.68 37.51 -31.15
C LEU A 295 20.16 37.41 -31.53
#